data_f055db7b7dfa1266263b19fe51d3d246
#
_entry.id   f055db7b7dfa1266263b19fe51d3d246
#
_cell.length_a   1.000
_cell.length_b   1.000
_cell.length_c   1.000
_cell.angle_alpha   90.00
_cell.angle_beta   90.00
_cell.angle_gamma   90.00
#
_symmetry.space_group_name_H-M   'P 1'
#
loop_
_entity.id
_entity.type
_entity.pdbx_description
1 polymer ?
#
loop_
_entity_poly.entity_id
_entity_poly.type
_entity_poly.pdbx_seq_one_letter_code
_entity_poly.pdbx_strand_id
1 'polypeptide(L)'
;MARHRALAERGRLLSGSRILLNEAMTREVVAQQIDIHLKDRAYWFAAWRAGRVNKFVPLLVPGLPVPRTLKDTSLRGIKSCNLGVWRSDFERVNGFDQSFVGWGHEDADLAVRLYNAGVRRKRGFCATEVFHLWHREQSREQESPNYQRMMARRNTDIIRADVGLAELREQGA
;
A
#
# COMPACT_ATOMS: atom_id res chain seq x y z
N MET A 1 2.68 12.93 2.76
CA MET A 1 1.55 13.09 3.73
C MET A 1 0.48 14.06 3.25
N ALA A 2 0.78 15.32 2.84
CA ALA A 2 -0.24 16.31 2.45
C ALA A 2 -1.25 15.80 1.40
N ARG A 3 -0.79 15.11 0.36
CA ARG A 3 -1.67 14.56 -0.70
C ARG A 3 -2.58 13.43 -0.22
N HIS A 4 -2.10 12.55 0.66
CA HIS A 4 -2.97 11.56 1.30
C HIS A 4 -4.09 12.23 2.07
N ARG A 5 -3.77 13.25 2.85
CA ARG A 5 -4.75 14.03 3.60
C ARG A 5 -5.76 14.74 2.68
N ALA A 6 -5.30 15.35 1.59
CA ALA A 6 -6.17 16.03 0.62
C ALA A 6 -7.13 15.08 -0.13
N LEU A 7 -6.76 13.81 -0.29
CA LEU A 7 -7.59 12.79 -0.95
C LEU A 7 -8.39 11.94 0.04
N ALA A 8 -8.17 12.11 1.35
CA ALA A 8 -8.87 11.34 2.38
C ALA A 8 -10.37 11.61 2.33
N GLU A 9 -11.16 10.54 2.42
CA GLU A 9 -12.63 10.57 2.39
C GLU A 9 -13.15 9.53 3.37
N ARG A 10 -14.19 9.85 4.13
CA ARG A 10 -14.82 8.92 5.09
C ARG A 10 -15.37 7.71 4.35
N GLY A 11 -15.22 6.52 4.94
CA GLY A 11 -15.60 5.25 4.32
C GLY A 11 -14.73 4.84 3.13
N ARG A 12 -13.52 5.45 2.99
CA ARG A 12 -12.59 5.12 1.92
C ARG A 12 -11.21 4.72 2.46
N LEU A 13 -10.71 3.60 1.91
CA LEU A 13 -9.32 3.18 1.97
C LEU A 13 -8.58 3.81 0.80
N LEU A 14 -7.66 4.73 1.06
CA LEU A 14 -6.82 5.33 0.02
C LEU A 14 -5.59 4.44 -0.23
N SER A 15 -5.47 3.88 -1.42
CA SER A 15 -4.31 3.09 -1.82
C SER A 15 -3.45 3.85 -2.83
N GLY A 16 -2.24 4.20 -2.44
CA GLY A 16 -1.25 4.81 -3.31
C GLY A 16 -0.52 3.80 -4.21
N SER A 17 0.38 4.28 -5.02
CA SER A 17 1.25 3.43 -5.83
C SER A 17 2.72 3.64 -5.48
N ARG A 18 3.57 2.71 -5.94
CA ARG A 18 5.02 2.74 -5.70
C ARG A 18 5.76 2.98 -6.99
N ILE A 19 6.81 3.76 -6.91
CA ILE A 19 7.86 3.87 -7.93
C ILE A 19 9.03 3.07 -7.39
N LEU A 20 9.28 1.92 -8.00
CA LEU A 20 10.33 1.01 -7.55
C LEU A 20 11.66 1.46 -8.15
N LEU A 21 12.65 1.69 -7.32
CA LEU A 21 14.03 1.90 -7.73
C LEU A 21 14.72 0.54 -7.90
N ASN A 22 15.60 0.42 -8.88
CA ASN A 22 16.46 -0.75 -8.98
C ASN A 22 17.59 -0.72 -7.92
N GLU A 23 18.33 -1.80 -7.80
CA GLU A 23 19.37 -1.95 -6.79
C GLU A 23 20.47 -0.89 -6.94
N ALA A 24 20.95 -0.67 -8.16
CA ALA A 24 22.02 0.30 -8.42
C ALA A 24 21.62 1.73 -8.02
N MET A 25 20.40 2.15 -8.42
CA MET A 25 19.88 3.47 -8.05
C MET A 25 19.65 3.59 -6.55
N THR A 26 19.18 2.53 -5.91
CA THR A 26 18.98 2.52 -4.46
C THR A 26 20.30 2.70 -3.71
N ARG A 27 21.35 1.97 -4.09
CA ARG A 27 22.68 2.11 -3.50
C ARG A 27 23.24 3.53 -3.68
N GLU A 28 23.12 4.10 -4.88
CA GLU A 28 23.55 5.48 -5.16
C GLU A 28 22.81 6.49 -4.29
N VAL A 29 21.47 6.42 -4.26
CA VAL A 29 20.62 7.33 -3.48
C VAL A 29 20.97 7.30 -2.00
N VAL A 30 21.17 6.11 -1.44
CA VAL A 30 21.50 5.93 -0.02
C VAL A 30 22.92 6.41 0.28
N ALA A 31 23.91 5.99 -0.53
CA ALA A 31 25.31 6.33 -0.31
C ALA A 31 25.60 7.84 -0.44
N GLN A 32 24.93 8.50 -1.39
CA GLN A 32 25.11 9.92 -1.66
C GLN A 32 24.07 10.81 -0.97
N GLN A 33 23.14 10.23 -0.20
CA GLN A 33 22.04 10.93 0.49
C GLN A 33 21.24 11.84 -0.48
N ILE A 34 20.95 11.33 -1.68
CA ILE A 34 20.29 12.11 -2.73
C ILE A 34 18.82 12.37 -2.37
N ASP A 35 18.42 13.63 -2.34
CA ASP A 35 17.03 14.06 -2.21
C ASP A 35 16.26 13.82 -3.51
N ILE A 36 15.89 12.54 -3.75
CA ILE A 36 15.21 12.11 -4.98
C ILE A 36 13.86 12.80 -5.20
N HIS A 37 13.19 13.22 -4.14
CA HIS A 37 11.91 13.91 -4.23
C HIS A 37 12.01 15.35 -4.78
N LEU A 38 13.21 15.92 -4.82
CA LEU A 38 13.51 17.24 -5.39
C LEU A 38 13.95 17.19 -6.86
N LYS A 39 14.15 15.98 -7.41
CA LYS A 39 14.59 15.83 -8.81
C LYS A 39 13.47 16.19 -9.78
N ASP A 40 13.88 16.81 -10.90
CA ASP A 40 12.99 17.27 -11.96
C ASP A 40 12.48 16.15 -12.88
N ARG A 41 11.64 16.54 -13.83
CA ARG A 41 11.03 15.60 -14.79
C ARG A 41 12.05 14.99 -15.75
N ALA A 42 13.09 15.76 -16.14
CA ALA A 42 14.12 15.27 -17.06
C ALA A 42 14.95 14.17 -16.41
N TYR A 43 15.33 14.35 -15.15
CA TYR A 43 16.00 13.33 -14.35
C TYR A 43 15.18 12.04 -14.28
N TRP A 44 13.89 12.13 -13.99
CA TRP A 44 13.03 10.96 -13.88
C TRP A 44 12.79 10.26 -15.21
N PHE A 45 12.70 11.02 -16.30
CA PHE A 45 12.61 10.46 -17.64
C PHE A 45 13.87 9.68 -18.00
N ALA A 46 15.04 10.25 -17.76
CA ALA A 46 16.33 9.58 -17.98
C ALA A 46 16.46 8.32 -17.12
N ALA A 47 16.09 8.38 -15.83
CA ALA A 47 16.10 7.23 -14.94
C ALA A 47 15.18 6.10 -15.43
N TRP A 48 13.98 6.45 -15.90
CA TRP A 48 13.05 5.46 -16.46
C TRP A 48 13.58 4.84 -17.74
N ARG A 49 14.11 5.63 -18.68
CA ARG A 49 14.70 5.12 -19.91
C ARG A 49 15.90 4.19 -19.66
N ALA A 50 16.66 4.47 -18.62
CA ALA A 50 17.78 3.64 -18.17
C ALA A 50 17.36 2.42 -17.33
N GLY A 51 16.06 2.15 -17.17
CA GLY A 51 15.56 1.01 -16.36
C GLY A 51 15.84 1.13 -14.87
N ARG A 52 16.14 2.34 -14.39
CA ARG A 52 16.46 2.61 -12.97
C ARG A 52 15.20 2.70 -12.11
N VAL A 53 14.04 3.05 -12.72
CA VAL A 53 12.72 3.06 -12.10
C VAL A 53 11.69 2.38 -12.99
N ASN A 54 10.67 1.79 -12.38
CA ASN A 54 9.66 1.01 -13.11
C ASN A 54 8.53 1.85 -13.74
N LYS A 55 8.38 3.13 -13.36
CA LYS A 55 7.30 4.01 -13.80
C LYS A 55 7.78 5.44 -13.91
N PHE A 56 7.23 6.15 -14.90
CA PHE A 56 7.49 7.57 -15.13
C PHE A 56 6.22 8.41 -15.12
N VAL A 57 5.13 7.91 -15.73
CA VAL A 57 3.87 8.66 -15.89
C VAL A 57 3.35 9.29 -14.59
N PRO A 58 3.35 8.60 -13.43
CA PRO A 58 2.89 9.21 -12.19
C PRO A 58 3.73 10.41 -11.70
N LEU A 59 4.97 10.52 -12.18
CA LEU A 59 5.88 11.61 -11.83
C LEU A 59 5.67 12.85 -12.72
N LEU A 60 5.14 12.65 -13.96
CA LEU A 60 4.90 13.73 -14.90
C LEU A 60 3.75 14.63 -14.49
N VAL A 61 2.71 14.06 -13.93
CA VAL A 61 1.43 14.73 -13.76
C VAL A 61 0.85 14.48 -12.37
N PRO A 62 1.46 15.02 -11.32
CA PRO A 62 0.86 14.96 -9.99
C PRO A 62 -0.46 15.75 -10.02
N GLY A 63 -1.58 15.04 -9.84
CA GLY A 63 -2.90 15.67 -9.74
C GLY A 63 -3.80 15.55 -10.97
N LEU A 64 -3.44 14.73 -11.98
CA LEU A 64 -4.38 14.38 -13.05
C LEU A 64 -5.74 13.94 -12.48
N PRO A 65 -6.85 14.44 -13.05
CA PRO A 65 -8.18 13.96 -12.73
C PRO A 65 -8.35 12.55 -13.28
N VAL A 66 -7.87 11.55 -12.52
CA VAL A 66 -8.10 10.14 -12.86
C VAL A 66 -9.30 9.61 -12.07
N PRO A 67 -10.13 8.74 -12.65
CA PRO A 67 -11.21 8.08 -11.91
C PRO A 67 -10.62 7.26 -10.75
N ARG A 68 -10.86 7.72 -9.52
CA ARG A 68 -10.21 7.16 -8.31
C ARG A 68 -11.03 6.06 -7.64
N THR A 69 -12.32 5.94 -7.98
CA THR A 69 -13.26 5.01 -7.35
C THR A 69 -13.66 3.83 -8.25
N LEU A 70 -13.15 3.76 -9.48
CA LEU A 70 -13.37 2.61 -10.34
C LEU A 70 -12.78 1.34 -9.73
N LYS A 71 -13.56 0.22 -9.74
CA LYS A 71 -13.17 -1.06 -9.15
C LYS A 71 -12.74 -0.91 -7.69
N ASP A 72 -13.60 -0.30 -6.90
CA ASP A 72 -13.34 0.13 -5.52
C ASP A 72 -13.28 -1.03 -4.49
N THR A 73 -13.51 -2.27 -4.92
CA THR A 73 -13.27 -3.50 -4.14
C THR A 73 -12.13 -4.36 -4.68
N SER A 74 -11.36 -3.85 -5.65
CA SER A 74 -10.21 -4.58 -6.22
C SER A 74 -9.06 -4.66 -5.23
N LEU A 75 -8.50 -5.85 -5.05
CA LEU A 75 -7.30 -6.10 -4.23
C LEU A 75 -6.00 -5.84 -5.01
N ARG A 76 -6.07 -5.73 -6.35
CA ARG A 76 -4.88 -5.54 -7.18
C ARG A 76 -4.13 -4.26 -6.82
N GLY A 77 -2.87 -4.41 -6.39
CA GLY A 77 -1.99 -3.29 -6.07
C GLY A 77 -2.27 -2.63 -4.72
N ILE A 78 -3.00 -3.29 -3.82
CA ILE A 78 -2.98 -2.95 -2.40
C ILE A 78 -1.58 -3.25 -1.87
N LYS A 79 -1.00 -2.30 -1.16
CA LYS A 79 0.32 -2.43 -0.54
C LYS A 79 0.36 -1.61 0.74
N SER A 80 0.67 -2.25 1.86
CA SER A 80 0.69 -1.64 3.20
C SER A 80 1.61 -0.43 3.29
N CYS A 81 2.72 -0.42 2.55
CA CYS A 81 3.67 0.70 2.55
C CYS A 81 3.11 2.01 1.96
N ASN A 82 1.92 1.99 1.33
CA ASN A 82 1.28 3.19 0.80
C ASN A 82 -0.25 3.09 0.88
N LEU A 83 -0.76 2.94 2.10
CA LEU A 83 -2.18 2.96 2.43
C LEU A 83 -2.52 4.14 3.33
N GLY A 84 -3.72 4.68 3.15
CA GLY A 84 -4.35 5.61 4.09
C GLY A 84 -5.74 5.09 4.46
N VAL A 85 -5.99 4.96 5.74
CA VAL A 85 -7.27 4.54 6.30
C VAL A 85 -7.61 5.42 7.49
N TRP A 86 -8.88 5.69 7.71
CA TRP A 86 -9.31 6.39 8.91
C TRP A 86 -9.08 5.50 10.14
N ARG A 87 -8.59 6.11 11.22
CA ARG A 87 -8.31 5.40 12.46
C ARG A 87 -9.53 4.63 12.95
N SER A 88 -10.72 5.24 12.90
CA SER A 88 -11.97 4.59 13.27
C SER A 88 -12.27 3.32 12.46
N ASP A 89 -12.01 3.34 11.14
CA ASP A 89 -12.20 2.17 10.27
C ASP A 89 -11.16 1.09 10.54
N PHE A 90 -9.91 1.50 10.79
CA PHE A 90 -8.82 0.60 11.14
C PHE A 90 -9.06 -0.11 12.49
N GLU A 91 -9.49 0.64 13.51
CA GLU A 91 -9.84 0.10 14.83
C GLU A 91 -11.08 -0.81 14.76
N ARG A 92 -12.09 -0.43 13.97
CA ARG A 92 -13.29 -1.25 13.74
C ARG A 92 -12.98 -2.64 13.21
N VAL A 93 -12.00 -2.75 12.32
CA VAL A 93 -11.57 -4.05 11.76
C VAL A 93 -10.47 -4.72 12.59
N ASN A 94 -10.13 -4.17 13.76
CA ASN A 94 -9.10 -4.67 14.68
C ASN A 94 -7.68 -4.63 14.10
N GLY A 95 -7.39 -3.70 13.16
CA GLY A 95 -6.06 -3.50 12.60
C GLY A 95 -5.59 -4.61 11.66
N PHE A 96 -4.28 -4.78 11.55
CA PHE A 96 -3.66 -5.92 10.88
C PHE A 96 -3.84 -7.19 11.70
N ASP A 97 -3.88 -8.33 11.02
CA ASP A 97 -4.00 -9.64 11.65
C ASP A 97 -2.63 -10.30 11.77
N GLN A 98 -2.16 -10.51 12.99
CA GLN A 98 -0.87 -11.13 13.28
C GLN A 98 -0.83 -12.64 13.01
N SER A 99 -1.96 -13.26 12.75
CA SER A 99 -2.01 -14.64 12.31
C SER A 99 -1.43 -14.88 10.90
N PHE A 100 -1.17 -13.77 10.16
CA PHE A 100 -0.43 -13.81 8.89
C PHE A 100 1.08 -13.84 9.20
N VAL A 101 1.64 -15.03 9.25
CA VAL A 101 3.07 -15.24 9.50
C VAL A 101 3.82 -15.31 8.17
N GLY A 102 5.03 -14.74 8.12
CA GLY A 102 5.87 -14.68 6.93
C GLY A 102 5.39 -13.65 5.91
N TRP A 103 5.62 -13.93 4.62
CA TRP A 103 5.35 -12.97 3.57
C TRP A 103 3.97 -13.18 2.93
N GLY A 104 3.24 -12.08 2.77
CA GLY A 104 2.18 -11.93 1.78
C GLY A 104 0.76 -11.96 2.33
N HIS A 105 -0.08 -11.17 1.65
CA HIS A 105 -1.54 -11.08 1.80
C HIS A 105 -2.08 -10.45 3.09
N GLU A 106 -1.26 -10.03 4.03
CA GLU A 106 -1.69 -9.28 5.23
C GLU A 106 -2.33 -7.93 4.88
N ASP A 107 -1.81 -7.26 3.85
CA ASP A 107 -2.34 -5.99 3.34
C ASP A 107 -3.65 -6.19 2.56
N ALA A 108 -3.73 -7.26 1.79
CA ALA A 108 -4.94 -7.64 1.07
C ALA A 108 -6.05 -8.12 2.03
N ASP A 109 -5.70 -8.84 3.10
CA ASP A 109 -6.63 -9.24 4.16
C ASP A 109 -7.23 -8.02 4.88
N LEU A 110 -6.41 -7.06 5.28
CA LEU A 110 -6.91 -5.81 5.84
C LEU A 110 -7.92 -5.14 4.90
N ALA A 111 -7.59 -5.08 3.58
CA ALA A 111 -8.51 -4.50 2.61
C ALA A 111 -9.81 -5.30 2.47
N VAL A 112 -9.75 -6.64 2.48
CA VAL A 112 -10.94 -7.52 2.47
C VAL A 112 -11.84 -7.20 3.65
N ARG A 113 -11.29 -7.18 4.88
CA ARG A 113 -12.07 -6.89 6.10
C ARG A 113 -12.66 -5.48 6.10
N LEU A 114 -11.93 -4.49 5.58
CA LEU A 114 -12.45 -3.15 5.35
C LEU A 114 -13.60 -3.13 4.35
N TYR A 115 -13.51 -3.90 3.24
CA TYR A 115 -14.58 -4.01 2.25
C TYR A 115 -15.83 -4.69 2.82
N ASN A 116 -15.65 -5.75 3.61
CA ASN A 116 -16.74 -6.40 4.33
C ASN A 116 -17.41 -5.43 5.33
N ALA A 117 -16.63 -4.54 5.96
CA ALA A 117 -17.12 -3.48 6.83
C ALA A 117 -17.76 -2.28 6.09
N GLY A 118 -17.89 -2.34 4.75
CA GLY A 118 -18.52 -1.29 3.93
C GLY A 118 -17.56 -0.17 3.48
N VAL A 119 -16.30 -0.17 3.90
CA VAL A 119 -15.27 0.75 3.40
C VAL A 119 -14.96 0.41 1.94
N ARG A 120 -14.73 1.40 1.08
CA ARG A 120 -14.42 1.20 -0.33
C ARG A 120 -13.09 1.83 -0.68
N ARG A 121 -12.44 1.29 -1.71
CA ARG A 121 -11.13 1.76 -2.16
C ARG A 121 -11.23 3.07 -2.95
N LYS A 122 -10.31 3.98 -2.67
CA LYS A 122 -10.00 5.16 -3.49
C LYS A 122 -8.54 5.08 -3.93
N ARG A 123 -8.29 5.25 -5.23
CA ARG A 123 -6.94 5.12 -5.79
C ARG A 123 -6.17 6.41 -5.68
N GLY A 124 -4.95 6.33 -5.17
CA GLY A 124 -4.01 7.44 -5.09
C GLY A 124 -3.06 7.58 -6.30
N PHE A 125 -3.23 6.76 -7.35
CA PHE A 125 -2.40 6.80 -8.56
C PHE A 125 -2.32 8.21 -9.16
N CYS A 126 -1.13 8.66 -9.56
CA CYS A 126 -0.80 10.01 -10.00
C CYS A 126 -1.05 11.11 -8.92
N ALA A 127 -1.06 10.77 -7.64
CA ALA A 127 -1.20 11.74 -6.56
C ALA A 127 -0.47 11.38 -5.27
N THR A 128 -0.33 10.10 -4.94
CA THR A 128 0.23 9.65 -3.66
C THR A 128 1.32 8.59 -3.85
N GLU A 129 2.15 8.75 -4.88
CA GLU A 129 3.28 7.87 -5.11
C GLU A 129 4.30 7.98 -3.97
N VAL A 130 4.91 6.85 -3.65
CA VAL A 130 6.10 6.77 -2.81
C VAL A 130 7.24 6.13 -3.59
N PHE A 131 8.45 6.57 -3.35
CA PHE A 131 9.65 5.92 -3.84
C PHE A 131 9.93 4.70 -2.96
N HIS A 132 10.10 3.55 -3.60
CA HIS A 132 10.38 2.30 -2.92
C HIS A 132 11.78 1.85 -3.26
N LEU A 133 12.65 1.91 -2.26
CA LEU A 133 14.03 1.47 -2.38
C LEU A 133 14.07 -0.04 -2.61
N TRP A 134 15.00 -0.49 -3.43
CA TRP A 134 15.22 -1.91 -3.62
C TRP A 134 15.70 -2.56 -2.31
N HIS A 135 15.17 -3.72 -2.03
CA HIS A 135 15.64 -4.61 -0.99
C HIS A 135 15.43 -6.06 -1.42
N ARG A 136 16.18 -6.98 -0.83
CA ARG A 136 15.98 -8.41 -1.06
C ARG A 136 14.56 -8.81 -0.63
N GLU A 137 13.87 -9.53 -1.51
CA GLU A 137 12.54 -10.05 -1.20
C GLU A 137 12.62 -11.13 -0.10
N GLN A 138 11.60 -11.19 0.74
CA GLN A 138 11.41 -12.23 1.75
C GLN A 138 11.03 -13.55 1.07
N SER A 139 11.25 -14.69 1.78
CA SER A 139 10.76 -15.99 1.35
C SER A 139 9.23 -15.96 1.15
N ARG A 140 8.77 -16.60 0.06
CA ARG A 140 7.34 -16.69 -0.28
C ARG A 140 6.70 -18.02 0.15
N GLU A 141 7.34 -18.79 1.02
CA GLU A 141 6.85 -20.10 1.45
C GLU A 141 5.44 -20.03 2.06
N GLN A 142 5.13 -18.93 2.75
CA GLN A 142 3.82 -18.70 3.37
C GLN A 142 2.80 -17.98 2.45
N GLU A 143 3.14 -17.72 1.18
CA GLU A 143 2.24 -17.00 0.28
C GLU A 143 0.92 -17.73 0.06
N SER A 144 0.97 -19.05 -0.17
CA SER A 144 -0.21 -19.84 -0.45
C SER A 144 -1.15 -20.01 0.74
N PRO A 145 -0.70 -20.38 1.95
CA PRO A 145 -1.56 -20.40 3.14
C PRO A 145 -2.18 -19.03 3.45
N ASN A 146 -1.40 -17.96 3.36
CA ASN A 146 -1.87 -16.60 3.61
C ASN A 146 -2.91 -16.17 2.56
N TYR A 147 -2.72 -16.53 1.29
CA TYR A 147 -3.69 -16.29 0.23
C TYR A 147 -5.03 -16.98 0.51
N GLN A 148 -4.99 -18.26 0.88
CA GLN A 148 -6.20 -19.04 1.20
C GLN A 148 -6.96 -18.45 2.39
N ARG A 149 -6.24 -18.04 3.45
CA ARG A 149 -6.83 -17.38 4.63
C ARG A 149 -7.53 -16.08 4.24
N MET A 150 -6.88 -15.22 3.48
CA MET A 150 -7.45 -13.97 2.98
C MET A 150 -8.69 -14.23 2.12
N MET A 151 -8.61 -15.22 1.19
CA MET A 151 -9.73 -15.55 0.31
C MET A 151 -10.93 -16.14 1.06
N ALA A 152 -10.71 -16.89 2.14
CA ALA A 152 -11.81 -17.41 2.97
C ALA A 152 -12.64 -16.30 3.65
N ARG A 153 -12.05 -15.12 3.87
CA ARG A 153 -12.74 -13.95 4.43
C ARG A 153 -13.46 -13.10 3.38
N ARG A 154 -13.13 -13.29 2.10
CA ARG A 154 -13.64 -12.43 1.03
C ARG A 154 -15.14 -12.68 0.79
N ASN A 155 -15.92 -11.58 0.71
CA ASN A 155 -17.38 -11.61 0.52
C ASN A 155 -18.13 -12.34 1.65
N THR A 156 -17.62 -12.26 2.87
CA THR A 156 -18.24 -12.75 4.10
C THR A 156 -18.61 -11.56 5.01
N ASP A 157 -19.12 -11.86 6.19
CA ASP A 157 -19.37 -10.90 7.27
C ASP A 157 -18.18 -10.70 8.23
N ILE A 158 -17.08 -11.43 7.99
CA ILE A 158 -15.85 -11.32 8.80
C ILE A 158 -15.19 -9.98 8.56
N ILE A 159 -15.26 -9.10 9.55
CA ILE A 159 -14.67 -7.77 9.52
C ILE A 159 -13.47 -7.59 10.45
N ARG A 160 -13.31 -8.45 11.48
CA ARG A 160 -12.26 -8.32 12.49
C ARG A 160 -11.09 -9.27 12.23
N ALA A 161 -9.88 -8.81 12.58
CA ALA A 161 -8.71 -9.66 12.68
C ALA A 161 -8.89 -10.67 13.82
N ASP A 162 -8.35 -11.88 13.65
CA ASP A 162 -8.36 -12.92 14.70
C ASP A 162 -7.42 -12.50 15.85
N VAL A 163 -6.24 -11.99 15.50
CA VAL A 163 -5.26 -11.46 16.46
C VAL A 163 -4.84 -10.05 15.99
N GLY A 164 -5.47 -9.04 16.53
CA GLY A 164 -5.24 -7.66 16.10
C GLY A 164 -4.98 -6.69 17.28
N LEU A 165 -5.44 -5.46 17.14
CA LEU A 165 -5.18 -4.39 18.10
C LEU A 165 -5.70 -4.66 19.52
N ALA A 166 -6.86 -5.34 19.66
CA ALA A 166 -7.46 -5.59 20.96
C ALA A 166 -6.60 -6.60 21.74
N GLU A 167 -6.28 -7.73 21.10
CA GLU A 167 -5.52 -8.82 21.69
C GLU A 167 -4.08 -8.38 22.05
N LEU A 168 -3.49 -7.48 21.26
CA LEU A 168 -2.18 -6.91 21.55
C LEU A 168 -2.17 -5.96 22.75
N ARG A 169 -3.25 -5.19 22.93
CA ARG A 169 -3.38 -4.30 24.08
C ARG A 169 -3.51 -5.08 25.39
N GLU A 170 -4.20 -6.22 25.36
CA GLU A 170 -4.34 -7.11 26.51
C GLU A 170 -3.00 -7.79 26.89
N GLN A 171 -2.14 -8.08 25.90
CA GLN A 171 -0.83 -8.70 26.13
C GLN A 171 0.23 -7.68 26.62
N GLY A 172 0.04 -6.39 26.38
CA GLY A 172 0.97 -5.32 26.75
C GLY A 172 0.57 -4.53 28.00
N ALA A 173 -0.54 -4.91 28.63
CA ALA A 173 -1.00 -4.39 29.92
C ALA A 173 -0.63 -5.37 31.00
#